data_fb6e1a5bb0197a028d5a96410bdc6ef3
#
_entry.id   fb6e1a5bb0197a028d5a96410bdc6ef3
#
_cell.length_a   1.000
_cell.length_b   1.000
_cell.length_c   1.000
_cell.angle_alpha   90.00
_cell.angle_beta   90.00
_cell.angle_gamma   90.00
#
_symmetry.space_group_name_H-M   'P 1'
#
loop_
_entity.id
_entity.type
_entity.pdbx_description
1 polymer ?
#
loop_
_entity_poly.entity_id
_entity_poly.type
_entity_poly.pdbx_seq_one_letter_code
_entity_poly.pdbx_strand_id
1 'polypeptide(L)'
;KSIFVYGISFEFLRRLNERAEAVVERQKERINGFNILVLFVFVAAIMESVAARFLATPMVTIGLAALAFVVFFAVLCLTTLLFASAGRERALTLGFMASQRNVGLMLAATGGALPDLTWLYFAFSYLPIYLSPLLLQPLARR
;
A
#
# COMPACT_ATOMS: atom_id res chain seq x y z
N LYS A 1 43.19 13.82 -4.31
CA LYS A 1 42.19 14.65 -5.05
C LYS A 1 40.77 14.02 -5.01
N SER A 2 40.64 12.69 -5.05
CA SER A 2 39.34 12.02 -5.05
C SER A 2 38.50 12.22 -3.75
N ILE A 3 39.14 12.14 -2.59
CA ILE A 3 38.46 12.26 -1.27
C ILE A 3 37.80 13.64 -1.10
N PHE A 4 38.41 14.69 -1.64
CA PHE A 4 37.85 16.05 -1.55
C PHE A 4 36.59 16.22 -2.42
N VAL A 5 36.55 15.60 -3.57
CA VAL A 5 35.37 15.61 -4.47
C VAL A 5 34.20 14.83 -3.84
N TYR A 6 34.47 13.68 -3.24
CA TYR A 6 33.44 12.91 -2.52
C TYR A 6 32.88 13.66 -1.31
N GLY A 7 33.74 14.37 -0.56
CA GLY A 7 33.31 15.19 0.57
C GLY A 7 32.39 16.33 0.17
N ILE A 8 32.72 17.05 -0.92
CA ILE A 8 31.90 18.16 -1.45
C ILE A 8 30.56 17.63 -1.98
N SER A 9 30.58 16.50 -2.72
CA SER A 9 29.37 15.91 -3.25
C SER A 9 28.43 15.42 -2.14
N PHE A 10 28.99 14.82 -1.09
CA PHE A 10 28.21 14.36 0.06
C PHE A 10 27.58 15.52 0.83
N GLU A 11 28.34 16.58 1.11
CA GLU A 11 27.84 17.78 1.79
C GLU A 11 26.76 18.50 0.97
N PHE A 12 26.92 18.56 -0.35
CA PHE A 12 25.93 19.11 -1.26
C PHE A 12 24.63 18.29 -1.26
N LEU A 13 24.73 16.98 -1.34
CA LEU A 13 23.57 16.08 -1.27
C LEU A 13 22.87 16.18 0.09
N ARG A 14 23.63 16.26 1.17
CA ARG A 14 23.08 16.45 2.52
C ARG A 14 22.25 17.73 2.62
N ARG A 15 22.80 18.87 2.16
CA ARG A 15 22.10 20.17 2.15
C ARG A 15 20.86 20.16 1.26
N LEU A 16 20.91 19.46 0.12
CA LEU A 16 19.73 19.31 -0.74
C LEU A 16 18.64 18.50 -0.01
N ASN A 17 19.02 17.42 0.68
CA ASN A 17 18.09 16.61 1.45
C ASN A 17 17.45 17.39 2.60
N GLU A 18 18.25 18.12 3.39
CA GLU A 18 17.77 18.97 4.49
C GLU A 18 16.79 20.05 3.99
N ARG A 19 17.07 20.65 2.83
CA ARG A 19 16.15 21.63 2.20
C ARG A 19 14.87 20.97 1.70
N ALA A 20 14.96 19.80 1.09
CA ALA A 20 13.81 19.06 0.63
C ALA A 20 12.93 18.63 1.81
N GLU A 21 13.51 18.12 2.90
CA GLU A 21 12.81 17.79 4.13
C GLU A 21 12.08 18.99 4.73
N ALA A 22 12.76 20.15 4.81
CA ALA A 22 12.15 21.38 5.33
C ALA A 22 10.97 21.86 4.47
N VAL A 23 11.05 21.75 3.15
CA VAL A 23 9.95 22.10 2.24
C VAL A 23 8.79 21.12 2.39
N VAL A 24 9.08 19.84 2.46
CA VAL A 24 8.07 18.80 2.65
C VAL A 24 7.36 18.97 3.99
N GLU A 25 8.10 19.19 5.08
CA GLU A 25 7.52 19.39 6.41
C GLU A 25 6.64 20.65 6.46
N ARG A 26 7.06 21.75 5.83
CA ARG A 26 6.28 23.00 5.75
C ARG A 26 4.98 22.85 4.95
N GLN A 27 4.95 21.92 3.99
CA GLN A 27 3.78 21.69 3.13
C GLN A 27 3.05 20.39 3.46
N LYS A 28 3.45 19.68 4.49
CA LYS A 28 2.96 18.37 4.88
C LYS A 28 1.43 18.28 4.94
N GLU A 29 0.78 19.27 5.56
CA GLU A 29 -0.69 19.29 5.64
C GLU A 29 -1.35 19.43 4.27
N ARG A 30 -0.77 20.27 3.39
CA ARG A 30 -1.30 20.44 2.02
C ARG A 30 -1.07 19.19 1.17
N ILE A 31 0.11 18.57 1.27
CA ILE A 31 0.44 17.34 0.57
C ILE A 31 -0.46 16.20 1.06
N ASN A 32 -0.66 16.09 2.37
CA ASN A 32 -1.56 15.09 2.94
C ASN A 32 -3.02 15.33 2.51
N GLY A 33 -3.50 16.57 2.54
CA GLY A 33 -4.83 16.91 2.07
C GLY A 33 -5.03 16.59 0.60
N PHE A 34 -4.05 16.89 -0.25
CA PHE A 34 -4.07 16.57 -1.67
C PHE A 34 -4.07 15.04 -1.90
N ASN A 35 -3.24 14.29 -1.17
CA ASN A 35 -3.21 12.83 -1.23
C ASN A 35 -4.55 12.21 -0.84
N ILE A 36 -5.19 12.72 0.22
CA ILE A 36 -6.52 12.26 0.65
C ILE A 36 -7.55 12.53 -0.44
N LEU A 37 -7.53 13.71 -1.06
CA LEU A 37 -8.44 14.07 -2.14
C LEU A 37 -8.25 13.19 -3.37
N VAL A 38 -7.01 12.96 -3.80
CA VAL A 38 -6.67 12.06 -4.92
C VAL A 38 -7.13 10.63 -4.59
N LEU A 39 -6.88 10.16 -3.38
CA LEU A 39 -7.32 8.84 -2.93
C LEU A 39 -8.84 8.73 -2.94
N PHE A 40 -9.55 9.76 -2.47
CA PHE A 40 -11.02 9.80 -2.47
C PHE A 40 -11.59 9.73 -3.90
N VAL A 41 -11.07 10.53 -4.82
CA VAL A 41 -11.48 10.50 -6.25
C VAL A 41 -11.20 9.13 -6.85
N PHE A 42 -10.05 8.55 -6.57
CA PHE A 42 -9.67 7.22 -7.04
C PHE A 42 -10.62 6.13 -6.51
N VAL A 43 -10.93 6.16 -5.21
CA VAL A 43 -11.88 5.22 -4.60
C VAL A 43 -13.29 5.40 -5.16
N ALA A 44 -13.75 6.64 -5.36
CA ALA A 44 -15.04 6.92 -5.96
C ALA A 44 -15.17 6.37 -7.39
N ALA A 45 -14.13 6.56 -8.21
CA ALA A 45 -14.07 6.02 -9.57
C ALA A 45 -14.08 4.49 -9.61
N ILE A 46 -13.40 3.84 -8.67
CA ILE A 46 -13.41 2.37 -8.53
C ILE A 46 -14.78 1.89 -8.07
N MET A 47 -15.43 2.58 -7.15
CA MET A 47 -16.71 2.16 -6.58
C MET A 47 -17.84 2.10 -7.60
N GLU A 48 -17.84 2.96 -8.61
CA GLU A 48 -18.84 2.92 -9.68
C GLU A 48 -18.83 1.56 -10.42
N SER A 49 -17.67 1.10 -10.84
CA SER A 49 -17.53 -0.18 -11.54
C SER A 49 -17.75 -1.38 -10.62
N VAL A 50 -17.34 -1.30 -9.35
CA VAL A 50 -17.56 -2.35 -8.34
C VAL A 50 -19.04 -2.51 -8.05
N ALA A 51 -19.79 -1.41 -7.87
CA ALA A 51 -21.23 -1.43 -7.62
C ALA A 51 -22.01 -2.06 -8.77
N ALA A 52 -21.71 -1.67 -10.02
CA ALA A 52 -22.33 -2.24 -11.19
C ALA A 52 -22.10 -3.77 -11.30
N ARG A 53 -20.88 -4.22 -11.03
CA ARG A 53 -20.53 -5.65 -11.04
C ARG A 53 -21.16 -6.42 -9.89
N PHE A 54 -21.24 -5.81 -8.70
CA PHE A 54 -21.89 -6.44 -7.56
C PHE A 54 -23.37 -6.73 -7.84
N LEU A 55 -24.06 -5.81 -8.47
CA LEU A 55 -25.46 -6.00 -8.87
C LEU A 55 -25.63 -7.06 -9.98
N ALA A 56 -24.69 -7.11 -10.94
CA ALA A 56 -24.74 -8.07 -12.05
C ALA A 56 -24.37 -9.50 -11.63
N THR A 57 -23.34 -9.67 -10.80
CA THR A 57 -22.79 -10.99 -10.42
C THR A 57 -22.33 -11.01 -8.95
N PRO A 58 -23.28 -11.01 -7.99
CA PRO A 58 -22.95 -10.86 -6.57
C PRO A 58 -22.04 -11.98 -6.03
N MET A 59 -22.26 -13.23 -6.43
CA MET A 59 -21.47 -14.38 -5.96
C MET A 59 -20.00 -14.30 -6.39
N VAL A 60 -19.75 -13.89 -7.63
CA VAL A 60 -18.38 -13.72 -8.14
C VAL A 60 -17.70 -12.57 -7.41
N THR A 61 -18.41 -11.48 -7.20
CA THR A 61 -17.90 -10.29 -6.53
C THR A 61 -17.52 -10.57 -5.06
N ILE A 62 -18.40 -11.26 -4.33
CA ILE A 62 -18.12 -11.69 -2.95
C ILE A 62 -16.94 -12.69 -2.92
N GLY A 63 -16.89 -13.62 -3.86
CA GLY A 63 -15.79 -14.59 -3.97
C GLY A 63 -14.44 -13.90 -4.19
N LEU A 64 -14.37 -12.87 -5.05
CA LEU A 64 -13.15 -12.09 -5.28
C LEU A 64 -12.75 -11.26 -4.06
N ALA A 65 -13.72 -10.68 -3.37
CA ALA A 65 -13.46 -9.97 -2.12
C ALA A 65 -12.90 -10.93 -1.05
N ALA A 66 -13.53 -12.10 -0.85
CA ALA A 66 -13.04 -13.13 0.06
C ALA A 66 -11.63 -13.60 -0.32
N LEU A 67 -11.35 -13.81 -1.61
CA LEU A 67 -10.04 -14.18 -2.11
C LEU A 67 -8.98 -13.11 -1.78
N ALA A 68 -9.32 -11.83 -1.88
CA ALA A 68 -8.42 -10.74 -1.52
C ALA A 68 -8.01 -10.78 -0.05
N PHE A 69 -8.96 -11.07 0.86
CA PHE A 69 -8.66 -11.27 2.29
C PHE A 69 -7.81 -12.52 2.53
N VAL A 70 -8.16 -13.64 1.91
CA VAL A 70 -7.39 -14.90 2.04
C VAL A 70 -5.94 -14.68 1.62
N VAL A 71 -5.71 -14.07 0.47
CA VAL A 71 -4.35 -13.80 -0.04
C VAL A 71 -3.61 -12.82 0.87
N PHE A 72 -4.27 -11.77 1.38
CA PHE A 72 -3.67 -10.83 2.31
C PHE A 72 -3.18 -11.54 3.59
N PHE A 73 -4.05 -12.31 4.23
CA PHE A 73 -3.70 -13.02 5.46
C PHE A 73 -2.71 -14.15 5.22
N ALA A 74 -2.77 -14.84 4.08
CA ALA A 74 -1.79 -15.86 3.72
C ALA A 74 -0.38 -15.28 3.60
N VAL A 75 -0.22 -14.14 2.91
CA VAL A 75 1.07 -13.45 2.79
C VAL A 75 1.54 -12.93 4.15
N LEU A 76 0.65 -12.33 4.95
CA LEU A 76 0.95 -11.85 6.30
C LEU A 76 1.47 -13.01 7.18
N CYS A 77 0.72 -14.10 7.27
CA CYS A 77 1.08 -15.25 8.08
C CYS A 77 2.38 -15.92 7.60
N LEU A 78 2.49 -16.16 6.30
CA LEU A 78 3.68 -16.80 5.73
C LEU A 78 4.94 -15.98 6.00
N THR A 79 4.89 -14.67 5.75
CA THR A 79 6.04 -13.79 6.01
C THR A 79 6.35 -13.71 7.49
N THR A 80 5.35 -13.59 8.35
CA THR A 80 5.54 -13.55 9.80
C THR A 80 6.18 -14.86 10.31
N LEU A 81 5.78 -16.01 9.79
CA LEU A 81 6.37 -17.31 10.14
C LEU A 81 7.80 -17.44 9.63
N LEU A 82 8.08 -17.03 8.39
CA LEU A 82 9.45 -17.06 7.84
C LEU A 82 10.43 -16.22 8.64
N PHE A 83 9.98 -15.09 9.17
CA PHE A 83 10.80 -14.18 9.97
C PHE A 83 10.60 -14.31 11.49
N ALA A 84 9.96 -15.38 11.96
CA ALA A 84 9.68 -15.60 13.39
C ALA A 84 10.95 -15.58 14.26
N SER A 85 12.10 -16.03 13.72
CA SER A 85 13.40 -16.00 14.38
C SER A 85 13.95 -14.58 14.62
N ALA A 86 13.48 -13.58 13.88
CA ALA A 86 13.91 -12.18 14.04
C ALA A 86 13.24 -11.45 15.23
N GLY A 87 12.34 -12.13 15.94
CA GLY A 87 11.53 -11.59 17.02
C GLY A 87 10.13 -11.17 16.55
N ARG A 88 9.16 -11.28 17.49
CA ARG A 88 7.73 -11.12 17.19
C ARG A 88 7.38 -9.80 16.52
N GLU A 89 7.87 -8.68 17.07
CA GLU A 89 7.54 -7.34 16.53
C GLU A 89 8.07 -7.15 15.11
N ARG A 90 9.32 -7.56 14.87
CA ARG A 90 9.94 -7.47 13.53
C ARG A 90 9.24 -8.37 12.52
N ALA A 91 8.93 -9.61 12.94
CA ALA A 91 8.22 -10.55 12.07
C ALA A 91 6.83 -10.05 11.67
N LEU A 92 6.06 -9.50 12.62
CA LEU A 92 4.75 -8.91 12.35
C LEU A 92 4.86 -7.68 11.44
N THR A 93 5.84 -6.81 11.67
CA THR A 93 6.07 -5.62 10.83
C THR A 93 6.41 -6.02 9.41
N LEU A 94 7.32 -6.96 9.22
CA LEU A 94 7.70 -7.48 7.90
C LEU A 94 6.53 -8.16 7.20
N GLY A 95 5.77 -8.98 7.93
CA GLY A 95 4.56 -9.62 7.42
C GLY A 95 3.52 -8.61 6.96
N PHE A 96 3.30 -7.57 7.77
CA PHE A 96 2.40 -6.48 7.42
C PHE A 96 2.86 -5.72 6.18
N MET A 97 4.14 -5.32 6.11
CA MET A 97 4.69 -4.64 4.95
C MET A 97 4.62 -5.47 3.67
N ALA A 98 4.90 -6.78 3.76
CA ALA A 98 4.83 -7.70 2.62
C ALA A 98 3.39 -7.92 2.13
N SER A 99 2.40 -7.85 3.03
CA SER A 99 0.98 -7.99 2.67
C SER A 99 0.39 -6.71 2.05
N GLN A 100 1.01 -5.56 2.28
CA GLN A 100 0.65 -4.26 1.70
C GLN A 100 1.13 -4.18 0.24
N ARG A 101 0.27 -4.55 -0.70
CA ARG A 101 0.61 -4.48 -2.12
C ARG A 101 0.36 -3.08 -2.66
N ASN A 102 1.29 -2.57 -3.46
CA ASN A 102 1.08 -1.32 -4.18
C ASN A 102 0.22 -1.56 -5.43
N VAL A 103 -1.08 -1.73 -5.20
CA VAL A 103 -2.06 -2.01 -6.26
C VAL A 103 -2.12 -0.87 -7.28
N GLY A 104 -1.98 0.38 -6.83
CA GLY A 104 -1.98 1.55 -7.73
C GLY A 104 -0.82 1.51 -8.72
N LEU A 105 0.39 1.14 -8.26
CA LEU A 105 1.54 0.98 -9.14
C LEU A 105 1.35 -0.17 -10.13
N MET A 106 0.77 -1.29 -9.68
CA MET A 106 0.48 -2.43 -10.56
C MET A 106 -0.54 -2.06 -11.64
N LEU A 107 -1.60 -1.34 -11.29
CA LEU A 107 -2.59 -0.83 -12.24
C LEU A 107 -1.97 0.14 -13.23
N ALA A 108 -1.14 1.07 -12.78
CA ALA A 108 -0.43 2.01 -13.63
C ALA A 108 0.51 1.30 -14.61
N ALA A 109 1.25 0.29 -14.15
CA ALA A 109 2.19 -0.48 -14.96
C ALA A 109 1.50 -1.32 -16.05
N THR A 110 0.26 -1.73 -15.83
CA THR A 110 -0.52 -2.51 -16.81
C THR A 110 -1.20 -1.66 -17.88
N GLY A 111 -1.17 -0.33 -17.77
CA GLY A 111 -1.73 0.57 -18.78
C GLY A 111 -3.22 0.38 -19.10
N GLY A 112 -3.99 -0.20 -18.18
CA GLY A 112 -5.40 -0.48 -18.38
C GLY A 112 -5.71 -1.75 -19.20
N ALA A 113 -4.70 -2.54 -19.57
CA ALA A 113 -4.85 -3.77 -20.36
C ALA A 113 -5.30 -4.99 -19.53
N LEU A 114 -5.82 -4.79 -18.32
CA LEU A 114 -6.23 -5.88 -17.45
C LEU A 114 -7.63 -6.40 -17.81
N PRO A 115 -7.83 -7.74 -17.79
CA PRO A 115 -9.18 -8.31 -17.83
C PRO A 115 -10.05 -7.79 -16.68
N ASP A 116 -11.33 -7.62 -16.93
CA ASP A 116 -12.30 -7.05 -15.98
C ASP A 116 -12.28 -7.72 -14.58
N LEU A 117 -12.17 -9.05 -14.53
CA LEU A 117 -12.11 -9.78 -13.26
C LEU A 117 -10.83 -9.51 -12.49
N THR A 118 -9.71 -9.36 -13.18
CA THR A 118 -8.41 -9.04 -12.56
C THR A 118 -8.44 -7.62 -12.00
N TRP A 119 -9.02 -6.69 -12.74
CA TRP A 119 -9.21 -5.32 -12.30
C TRP A 119 -10.07 -5.26 -11.04
N LEU A 120 -11.19 -6.00 -11.04
CA LEU A 120 -12.10 -6.10 -9.89
C LEU A 120 -11.40 -6.70 -8.67
N TYR A 121 -10.59 -7.75 -8.84
CA TYR A 121 -9.77 -8.33 -7.76
C TYR A 121 -8.80 -7.30 -7.17
N PHE A 122 -8.14 -6.50 -8.00
CA PHE A 122 -7.27 -5.43 -7.51
C PHE A 122 -8.04 -4.36 -6.73
N ALA A 123 -9.24 -3.98 -7.18
CA ALA A 123 -10.10 -3.07 -6.43
C ALA A 123 -10.42 -3.62 -5.03
N PHE A 124 -10.79 -4.90 -4.92
CA PHE A 124 -11.05 -5.55 -3.63
C PHE A 124 -9.82 -5.73 -2.75
N SER A 125 -8.62 -5.79 -3.32
CA SER A 125 -7.38 -5.89 -2.56
C SER A 125 -7.12 -4.67 -1.66
N TYR A 126 -7.75 -3.54 -1.93
CA TYR A 126 -7.71 -2.38 -1.03
C TYR A 126 -8.48 -2.59 0.28
N LEU A 127 -9.54 -3.42 0.29
CA LEU A 127 -10.34 -3.66 1.50
C LEU A 127 -9.50 -4.22 2.66
N PRO A 128 -8.79 -5.36 2.53
CA PRO A 128 -7.95 -5.85 3.61
C PRO A 128 -6.82 -4.88 3.95
N ILE A 129 -6.29 -4.13 3.00
CA ILE A 129 -5.24 -3.13 3.23
C ILE A 129 -5.75 -2.03 4.18
N TYR A 130 -6.91 -1.44 3.89
CA TYR A 130 -7.47 -0.38 4.73
C TYR A 130 -8.05 -0.87 6.06
N LEU A 131 -8.58 -2.10 6.10
CA LEU A 131 -9.12 -2.69 7.32
C LEU A 131 -8.02 -3.30 8.21
N SER A 132 -6.83 -3.56 7.67
CA SER A 132 -5.74 -4.20 8.40
C SER A 132 -5.31 -3.49 9.69
N PRO A 133 -5.25 -2.15 9.80
CA PRO A 133 -4.94 -1.49 11.07
C PRO A 133 -5.96 -1.81 12.16
N LEU A 134 -7.25 -1.89 11.81
CA LEU A 134 -8.31 -2.25 12.75
C LEU A 134 -8.24 -3.71 13.18
N LEU A 135 -7.94 -4.61 12.22
CA LEU A 135 -7.88 -6.06 12.45
C LEU A 135 -6.63 -6.46 13.23
N LEU A 136 -5.50 -5.79 13.01
CA LEU A 136 -4.21 -6.13 13.64
C LEU A 136 -3.95 -5.37 14.94
N GLN A 137 -4.68 -4.29 15.22
CA GLN A 137 -4.53 -3.52 16.46
C GLN A 137 -4.58 -4.38 17.75
N PRO A 138 -5.50 -5.36 17.91
CA PRO A 138 -5.52 -6.20 19.09
C PRO A 138 -4.32 -7.14 19.19
N LEU A 139 -3.71 -7.53 18.08
CA LEU A 139 -2.50 -8.36 18.04
C LEU A 139 -1.24 -7.58 18.39
N ALA A 140 -1.18 -6.29 18.04
CA ALA A 140 -0.05 -5.42 18.31
C ALA A 140 0.00 -4.95 19.77
N ARG A 141 -1.15 -4.94 20.49
CA ARG A 141 -1.25 -4.51 21.88
C ARG A 141 -0.96 -5.61 22.91
N ARG A 142 -0.74 -6.86 22.49
CA ARG A 142 -0.36 -8.01 23.31
C ARG A 142 1.11 -8.37 23.09
#